data_e831c56990346dd53779bebabe147b83
#
_entry.id   e831c56990346dd53779bebabe147b83
#
_cell.length_a   1.000
_cell.length_b   1.000
_cell.length_c   1.000
_cell.angle_alpha   90.00
_cell.angle_beta   90.00
_cell.angle_gamma   90.00
#
_symmetry.space_group_name_H-M   'P 1'
#
loop_
_entity.id
_entity.type
_entity.pdbx_description
1 polymer ?
#
loop_
_entity_poly.entity_id
_entity_poly.type
_entity_poly.pdbx_seq_one_letter_code
_entity_poly.pdbx_strand_id
1 'polypeptide(L)'
;MSRRALGPRPNPLPWSDRIVNLCIRAPLFFLATTFFGSLSLIASLWDKSGRIQHRIAQSWGRAVTWISGAKVSVLNRKYLDGRVAVYSSNHLSYADTPVLFGTLPFQFRIVARHDLFKLPFIGWHLTRSGQVPVNVTNPRASISSLGGAVKTLKSGMPVFIFPEGGRTESGHPEDFLNGPAFMAIRAGVPVVPMALIGTHELLPIHTSEFYPVPVTVAVGEPIETTGYSIRQTDELTDRVREAISRLYYEHSYLKPPASEPEKLEKIE
;
A
#
# COMPACT_ATOMS: atom_id res chain seq x y z
N MET A 1 19.27 0.13 23.74
CA MET A 1 18.60 -0.93 22.97
C MET A 1 19.12 -0.85 21.53
N SER A 2 19.91 -1.85 21.14
CA SER A 2 20.50 -1.95 19.79
C SER A 2 19.38 -1.90 18.74
N ARG A 3 19.51 -0.98 17.77
CA ARG A 3 18.65 -0.96 16.60
C ARG A 3 18.91 -2.27 15.85
N ARG A 4 17.98 -3.23 15.91
CA ARG A 4 18.05 -4.37 14.99
C ARG A 4 17.98 -3.77 13.58
N ALA A 5 19.05 -3.93 12.83
CA ALA A 5 19.05 -3.58 11.42
C ALA A 5 18.00 -4.46 10.71
N LEU A 6 17.36 -3.91 9.69
CA LEU A 6 16.52 -4.70 8.80
C LEU A 6 17.41 -5.79 8.19
N GLY A 7 16.97 -7.03 8.29
CA GLY A 7 17.72 -8.19 7.81
C GLY A 7 16.82 -9.41 7.65
N PRO A 8 17.35 -10.52 7.11
CA PRO A 8 16.56 -11.73 6.92
C PRO A 8 15.93 -12.19 8.25
N ARG A 9 14.70 -12.67 8.16
CA ARG A 9 13.93 -13.16 9.31
C ARG A 9 14.58 -14.41 9.90
N PRO A 10 14.59 -14.57 11.24
CA PRO A 10 14.86 -15.86 11.82
C PRO A 10 13.74 -16.84 11.40
N ASN A 11 14.11 -17.96 10.82
CA ASN A 11 13.17 -19.02 10.47
C ASN A 11 13.67 -20.36 11.07
N PRO A 12 12.99 -20.98 12.04
CA PRO A 12 11.72 -20.55 12.64
C PRO A 12 11.85 -19.40 13.65
N LEU A 13 10.74 -18.74 13.97
CA LEU A 13 10.64 -17.79 15.07
C LEU A 13 11.07 -18.43 16.41
N PRO A 14 11.78 -17.68 17.27
CA PRO A 14 12.04 -18.10 18.64
C PRO A 14 10.75 -18.46 19.38
N TRP A 15 10.80 -19.46 20.24
CA TRP A 15 9.63 -19.96 21.01
C TRP A 15 8.91 -18.85 21.76
N SER A 16 9.66 -17.97 22.41
CA SER A 16 9.12 -16.80 23.13
C SER A 16 8.27 -15.91 22.23
N ASP A 17 8.76 -15.63 21.02
CA ASP A 17 8.04 -14.77 20.07
C ASP A 17 6.77 -15.44 19.52
N ARG A 18 6.79 -16.77 19.35
CA ARG A 18 5.59 -17.52 18.97
C ARG A 18 4.51 -17.47 20.05
N ILE A 19 4.88 -17.64 21.31
CA ILE A 19 3.93 -17.52 22.45
C ILE A 19 3.35 -16.10 22.47
N VAL A 20 4.18 -15.07 22.37
CA VAL A 20 3.73 -13.68 22.32
C VAL A 20 2.81 -13.42 21.12
N ASN A 21 3.13 -13.97 19.94
CA ASN A 21 2.26 -13.85 18.79
C ASN A 21 0.89 -14.50 19.02
N LEU A 22 0.87 -15.74 19.48
CA LEU A 22 -0.36 -16.49 19.64
C LEU A 22 -1.24 -15.96 20.81
N CYS A 23 -0.61 -15.63 21.94
CA CYS A 23 -1.33 -15.27 23.15
C CYS A 23 -1.62 -13.78 23.30
N ILE A 24 -0.88 -12.92 22.61
CA ILE A 24 -0.98 -11.47 22.78
C ILE A 24 -1.27 -10.78 21.46
N ARG A 25 -0.37 -10.87 20.46
CA ARG A 25 -0.48 -10.05 19.24
C ARG A 25 -1.69 -10.42 18.38
N ALA A 26 -1.92 -11.71 18.14
CA ALA A 26 -3.05 -12.15 17.32
C ALA A 26 -4.39 -11.81 17.99
N PRO A 27 -4.65 -12.11 19.28
CA PRO A 27 -5.87 -11.66 19.95
C PRO A 27 -6.06 -10.15 19.93
N LEU A 28 -5.02 -9.37 20.21
CA LEU A 28 -5.10 -7.91 20.18
C LEU A 28 -5.37 -7.37 18.77
N PHE A 29 -4.77 -7.97 17.74
CA PHE A 29 -5.05 -7.63 16.34
C PHE A 29 -6.53 -7.83 16.00
N PHE A 30 -7.10 -8.98 16.35
CA PHE A 30 -8.53 -9.27 16.12
C PHE A 30 -9.43 -8.32 16.90
N LEU A 31 -9.13 -8.09 18.17
CA LEU A 31 -9.89 -7.15 19.00
C LEU A 31 -9.83 -5.72 18.45
N ALA A 32 -8.65 -5.25 18.11
CA ALA A 32 -8.49 -3.91 17.51
C ALA A 32 -9.25 -3.81 16.17
N THR A 33 -9.12 -4.81 15.30
CA THR A 33 -9.79 -4.82 13.99
C THR A 33 -11.31 -4.84 14.13
N THR A 34 -11.83 -5.66 15.04
CA THR A 34 -13.27 -5.72 15.35
C THR A 34 -13.76 -4.41 15.95
N PHE A 35 -13.04 -3.85 16.93
CA PHE A 35 -13.41 -2.60 17.61
C PHE A 35 -13.44 -1.42 16.62
N PHE A 36 -12.33 -1.15 15.92
CA PHE A 36 -12.26 -0.04 15.00
C PHE A 36 -13.14 -0.23 13.76
N GLY A 37 -13.32 -1.48 13.29
CA GLY A 37 -14.23 -1.82 12.20
C GLY A 37 -15.68 -1.53 12.59
N SER A 38 -16.12 -1.96 13.76
CA SER A 38 -17.47 -1.68 14.29
C SER A 38 -17.69 -0.17 14.47
N LEU A 39 -16.72 0.52 15.08
CA LEU A 39 -16.78 1.98 15.26
C LEU A 39 -16.88 2.71 13.92
N SER A 40 -16.15 2.25 12.89
CA SER A 40 -16.21 2.82 11.55
C SER A 40 -17.56 2.59 10.89
N LEU A 41 -18.17 1.42 11.04
CA LEU A 41 -19.51 1.13 10.53
C LEU A 41 -20.58 1.98 11.23
N ILE A 42 -20.49 2.15 12.54
CA ILE A 42 -21.37 3.04 13.30
C ILE A 42 -21.21 4.49 12.81
N ALA A 43 -19.98 4.99 12.72
CA ALA A 43 -19.70 6.34 12.22
C ALA A 43 -20.25 6.57 10.80
N SER A 44 -20.31 5.54 9.96
CA SER A 44 -20.82 5.62 8.60
C SER A 44 -22.30 6.00 8.49
N LEU A 45 -23.06 5.90 9.58
CA LEU A 45 -24.48 6.28 9.60
C LEU A 45 -24.65 7.81 9.48
N TRP A 46 -23.65 8.57 9.92
CA TRP A 46 -23.68 10.04 9.90
C TRP A 46 -22.61 10.65 8.99
N ASP A 47 -21.46 9.97 8.83
CA ASP A 47 -20.33 10.49 8.05
C ASP A 47 -20.44 10.15 6.56
N LYS A 48 -21.15 10.98 5.82
CA LYS A 48 -21.25 10.86 4.35
C LYS A 48 -19.93 11.22 3.62
N SER A 49 -19.02 11.93 4.29
CA SER A 49 -17.73 12.35 3.72
C SER A 49 -16.66 11.27 3.82
N GLY A 50 -16.85 10.29 4.70
CA GLY A 50 -15.85 9.27 5.05
C GLY A 50 -14.66 9.82 5.83
N ARG A 51 -14.74 11.06 6.33
CA ARG A 51 -13.65 11.70 7.07
C ARG A 51 -13.46 11.10 8.46
N ILE A 52 -14.54 10.86 9.18
CA ILE A 52 -14.51 10.24 10.51
C ILE A 52 -14.05 8.78 10.35
N GLN A 53 -14.61 8.06 9.37
CA GLN A 53 -14.20 6.68 9.07
C GLN A 53 -12.71 6.59 8.74
N HIS A 54 -12.18 7.56 7.98
CA HIS A 54 -10.75 7.62 7.66
C HIS A 54 -9.88 7.83 8.92
N ARG A 55 -10.28 8.72 9.83
CA ARG A 55 -9.59 8.93 11.12
C ARG A 55 -9.61 7.68 12.00
N ILE A 56 -10.73 6.94 11.99
CA ILE A 56 -10.84 5.65 12.67
C ILE A 56 -9.86 4.64 12.05
N ALA A 57 -9.79 4.58 10.71
CA ALA A 57 -8.84 3.73 10.00
C ALA A 57 -7.37 4.11 10.29
N GLN A 58 -7.05 5.41 10.42
CA GLN A 58 -5.73 5.86 10.86
C GLN A 58 -5.41 5.38 12.29
N SER A 59 -6.38 5.47 13.20
CA SER A 59 -6.20 4.99 14.57
C SER A 59 -6.03 3.46 14.63
N TRP A 60 -6.80 2.72 13.82
CA TRP A 60 -6.62 1.29 13.61
C TRP A 60 -5.22 0.96 13.09
N GLY A 61 -4.76 1.64 12.05
CA GLY A 61 -3.43 1.43 11.47
C GLY A 61 -2.31 1.64 12.50
N ARG A 62 -2.41 2.69 13.32
CA ARG A 62 -1.44 2.95 14.41
C ARG A 62 -1.50 1.87 15.48
N ALA A 63 -2.70 1.44 15.88
CA ALA A 63 -2.87 0.37 16.88
C ALA A 63 -2.29 -0.95 16.38
N VAL A 64 -2.61 -1.36 15.14
CA VAL A 64 -2.08 -2.59 14.54
C VAL A 64 -0.56 -2.54 14.41
N THR A 65 -0.01 -1.43 13.96
CA THR A 65 1.44 -1.22 13.86
C THR A 65 2.11 -1.30 15.23
N TRP A 66 1.51 -0.73 16.27
CA TRP A 66 2.01 -0.84 17.64
C TRP A 66 1.93 -2.30 18.18
N ILE A 67 0.81 -2.98 17.97
CA ILE A 67 0.60 -4.40 18.36
C ILE A 67 1.63 -5.30 17.68
N SER A 68 1.94 -5.05 16.42
CA SER A 68 2.95 -5.82 15.68
C SER A 68 4.37 -5.66 16.22
N GLY A 69 4.61 -4.62 17.04
CA GLY A 69 5.93 -4.26 17.55
C GLY A 69 6.82 -3.54 16.53
N ALA A 70 6.27 -3.15 15.39
CA ALA A 70 7.00 -2.41 14.37
C ALA A 70 7.32 -0.97 14.83
N LYS A 71 8.50 -0.49 14.49
CA LYS A 71 8.89 0.92 14.62
C LYS A 71 8.88 1.55 13.23
N VAL A 72 7.88 2.38 12.97
CA VAL A 72 7.73 3.02 11.66
C VAL A 72 8.51 4.33 11.62
N SER A 73 9.33 4.48 10.59
CA SER A 73 10.01 5.73 10.21
C SER A 73 9.50 6.22 8.86
N VAL A 74 9.48 7.53 8.66
CA VAL A 74 9.04 8.15 7.40
C VAL A 74 10.16 9.03 6.88
N LEU A 75 10.61 8.71 5.67
CA LEU A 75 11.63 9.49 4.96
C LEU A 75 10.94 10.43 3.97
N ASN A 76 11.53 11.59 3.78
CA ASN A 76 11.04 12.63 2.87
C ASN A 76 9.58 13.03 3.11
N ARG A 77 9.19 13.14 4.38
CA ARG A 77 7.81 13.51 4.82
C ARG A 77 7.28 14.78 4.16
N LYS A 78 8.15 15.66 3.67
CA LYS A 78 7.77 16.90 2.97
C LYS A 78 6.88 16.67 1.74
N TYR A 79 6.94 15.49 1.13
CA TYR A 79 6.09 15.12 -0.01
C TYR A 79 4.74 14.54 0.39
N LEU A 80 4.48 14.35 1.70
CA LEU A 80 3.17 13.95 2.24
C LEU A 80 2.35 15.18 2.65
N ASP A 81 2.18 16.12 1.76
CA ASP A 81 1.49 17.40 1.98
C ASP A 81 -0.03 17.31 1.74
N GLY A 82 -0.53 16.15 1.33
CA GLY A 82 -1.95 15.94 1.09
C GLY A 82 -2.46 16.49 -0.24
N ARG A 83 -1.54 16.86 -1.15
CA ARG A 83 -1.94 17.27 -2.51
C ARG A 83 -2.78 16.21 -3.19
N VAL A 84 -3.64 16.63 -4.12
CA VAL A 84 -4.40 15.70 -4.96
C VAL A 84 -3.43 15.03 -5.91
N ALA A 85 -3.15 13.76 -5.66
CA ALA A 85 -2.19 12.95 -6.40
C ALA A 85 -2.60 11.48 -6.39
N VAL A 86 -1.99 10.71 -7.26
CA VAL A 86 -1.96 9.25 -7.16
C VAL A 86 -0.74 8.87 -6.31
N TYR A 87 -0.96 8.40 -5.09
CA TYR A 87 0.09 7.82 -4.26
C TYR A 87 0.22 6.34 -4.60
N SER A 88 1.42 5.88 -4.87
CA SER A 88 1.66 4.52 -5.33
C SER A 88 2.86 3.90 -4.62
N SER A 89 2.75 2.66 -4.16
CA SER A 89 3.86 1.93 -3.54
C SER A 89 3.84 0.44 -3.87
N ASN A 90 4.98 -0.24 -3.66
CA ASN A 90 5.08 -1.69 -3.65
C ASN A 90 4.10 -2.33 -2.65
N HIS A 91 3.74 -3.61 -2.87
CA HIS A 91 2.78 -4.36 -2.06
C HIS A 91 3.32 -5.75 -1.70
N LEU A 92 3.93 -5.87 -0.53
CA LEU A 92 4.66 -7.07 -0.12
C LEU A 92 4.03 -7.80 1.06
N SER A 93 3.04 -7.19 1.74
CA SER A 93 2.56 -7.70 3.02
C SER A 93 1.11 -7.30 3.32
N TYR A 94 0.46 -8.06 4.19
CA TYR A 94 -0.79 -7.63 4.83
C TYR A 94 -0.58 -6.43 5.76
N ALA A 95 0.65 -6.19 6.23
CA ALA A 95 1.00 -5.05 7.07
C ALA A 95 1.07 -3.72 6.31
N ASP A 96 1.13 -3.73 4.97
CA ASP A 96 1.22 -2.51 4.16
C ASP A 96 0.05 -1.57 4.42
N THR A 97 -1.17 -2.10 4.40
CA THR A 97 -2.39 -1.29 4.59
C THR A 97 -2.45 -0.61 5.97
N PRO A 98 -2.29 -1.29 7.11
CA PRO A 98 -2.26 -0.62 8.40
C PRO A 98 -1.09 0.36 8.55
N VAL A 99 0.08 0.06 8.01
CA VAL A 99 1.22 1.00 8.01
C VAL A 99 0.88 2.28 7.26
N LEU A 100 0.27 2.18 6.07
CA LEU A 100 -0.15 3.34 5.29
C LEU A 100 -1.19 4.19 6.01
N PHE A 101 -2.28 3.57 6.50
CA PHE A 101 -3.31 4.30 7.23
C PHE A 101 -2.76 4.95 8.51
N GLY A 102 -1.86 4.28 9.23
CA GLY A 102 -1.23 4.81 10.42
C GLY A 102 -0.26 5.98 10.17
N THR A 103 0.26 6.08 8.94
CA THR A 103 1.38 6.98 8.59
C THR A 103 0.95 8.20 7.79
N LEU A 104 0.05 8.05 6.81
CA LEU A 104 -0.36 9.15 5.95
C LEU A 104 -1.21 10.16 6.74
N PRO A 105 -0.83 11.47 6.77
CA PRO A 105 -1.47 12.45 7.64
C PRO A 105 -2.76 13.06 7.08
N PHE A 106 -3.13 12.71 5.86
CA PHE A 106 -4.29 13.26 5.14
C PHE A 106 -5.30 12.17 4.77
N GLN A 107 -6.51 12.60 4.40
CA GLN A 107 -7.54 11.69 3.90
C GLN A 107 -7.23 11.28 2.46
N PHE A 108 -7.37 9.99 2.16
CA PHE A 108 -7.23 9.42 0.82
C PHE A 108 -8.25 8.30 0.60
N ARG A 109 -8.40 7.85 -0.65
CA ARG A 109 -9.12 6.63 -1.00
C ARG A 109 -8.14 5.60 -1.51
N ILE A 110 -8.28 4.35 -1.03
CA ILE A 110 -7.47 3.25 -1.53
C ILE A 110 -8.20 2.53 -2.66
N VAL A 111 -7.45 2.20 -3.71
CA VAL A 111 -7.94 1.30 -4.76
C VAL A 111 -7.78 -0.14 -4.25
N ALA A 112 -8.90 -0.85 -4.18
CA ALA A 112 -8.92 -2.22 -3.66
C ALA A 112 -9.68 -3.16 -4.60
N ARG A 113 -9.32 -4.44 -4.58
CA ARG A 113 -9.97 -5.47 -5.40
C ARG A 113 -11.47 -5.51 -5.16
N HIS A 114 -12.23 -5.56 -6.23
CA HIS A 114 -13.69 -5.48 -6.21
C HIS A 114 -14.35 -6.64 -5.42
N ASP A 115 -13.73 -7.82 -5.38
CA ASP A 115 -14.22 -8.96 -4.61
C ASP A 115 -14.24 -8.71 -3.09
N LEU A 116 -13.33 -7.86 -2.57
CA LEU A 116 -13.33 -7.45 -1.17
C LEU A 116 -14.59 -6.66 -0.77
N PHE A 117 -15.21 -5.96 -1.72
CA PHE A 117 -16.45 -5.20 -1.48
C PHE A 117 -17.68 -6.09 -1.31
N LYS A 118 -17.58 -7.39 -1.66
CA LYS A 118 -18.63 -8.39 -1.47
C LYS A 118 -18.57 -9.06 -0.11
N LEU A 119 -17.44 -8.95 0.60
CA LEU A 119 -17.26 -9.58 1.90
C LEU A 119 -18.09 -8.86 2.98
N PRO A 120 -18.77 -9.58 3.85
CA PRO A 120 -19.44 -8.97 5.00
C PRO A 120 -18.44 -8.14 5.84
N PHE A 121 -18.90 -7.09 6.49
CA PHE A 121 -18.13 -6.14 7.30
C PHE A 121 -17.06 -5.38 6.53
N ILE A 122 -16.11 -6.06 5.88
CA ILE A 122 -15.04 -5.44 5.10
C ILE A 122 -15.64 -4.66 3.92
N GLY A 123 -16.48 -5.31 3.13
CA GLY A 123 -17.13 -4.68 1.97
C GLY A 123 -18.04 -3.52 2.36
N TRP A 124 -18.76 -3.65 3.48
CA TRP A 124 -19.59 -2.55 4.00
C TRP A 124 -18.72 -1.35 4.40
N HIS A 125 -17.59 -1.60 5.09
CA HIS A 125 -16.64 -0.54 5.42
C HIS A 125 -16.06 0.11 4.16
N LEU A 126 -15.54 -0.67 3.23
CA LEU A 126 -14.94 -0.17 1.98
C LEU A 126 -15.93 0.69 1.18
N THR A 127 -17.16 0.22 1.03
CA THR A 127 -18.22 0.93 0.29
C THR A 127 -18.59 2.23 0.99
N ARG A 128 -18.87 2.19 2.30
CA ARG A 128 -19.34 3.36 3.06
C ARG A 128 -18.25 4.39 3.30
N SER A 129 -17.00 3.95 3.41
CA SER A 129 -15.85 4.86 3.50
C SER A 129 -15.40 5.42 2.15
N GLY A 130 -16.07 5.06 1.04
CA GLY A 130 -15.82 5.59 -0.29
C GLY A 130 -14.53 5.10 -0.93
N GLN A 131 -14.06 3.88 -0.58
CA GLN A 131 -12.91 3.27 -1.24
C GLN A 131 -13.26 2.90 -2.69
N VAL A 132 -12.26 2.77 -3.54
CA VAL A 132 -12.46 2.59 -4.98
C VAL A 132 -12.29 1.12 -5.37
N PRO A 133 -13.35 0.43 -5.84
CA PRO A 133 -13.22 -0.92 -6.32
C PRO A 133 -12.52 -0.99 -7.67
N VAL A 134 -11.58 -1.93 -7.83
CA VAL A 134 -10.94 -2.24 -9.11
C VAL A 134 -11.14 -3.72 -9.46
N ASN A 135 -11.44 -3.97 -10.72
CA ASN A 135 -11.52 -5.32 -11.25
C ASN A 135 -10.17 -5.69 -11.89
N VAL A 136 -9.50 -6.69 -11.32
CA VAL A 136 -8.17 -7.15 -11.78
C VAL A 136 -8.24 -8.42 -12.64
N THR A 137 -9.44 -8.86 -13.04
CA THR A 137 -9.60 -10.14 -13.78
C THR A 137 -9.05 -10.08 -15.20
N ASN A 138 -9.09 -8.91 -15.84
CA ASN A 138 -8.48 -8.68 -17.15
C ASN A 138 -8.16 -7.19 -17.35
N PRO A 139 -7.22 -6.85 -18.26
CA PRO A 139 -6.78 -5.45 -18.47
C PRO A 139 -7.90 -4.48 -18.83
N ARG A 140 -8.87 -4.89 -19.67
CA ARG A 140 -9.99 -4.02 -20.08
C ARG A 140 -10.91 -3.71 -18.90
N ALA A 141 -11.27 -4.73 -18.11
CA ALA A 141 -12.09 -4.56 -16.91
C ALA A 141 -11.35 -3.70 -15.86
N SER A 142 -10.04 -3.86 -15.74
CA SER A 142 -9.20 -3.05 -14.87
C SER A 142 -9.28 -1.56 -15.24
N ILE A 143 -8.95 -1.22 -16.48
CA ILE A 143 -8.99 0.17 -16.99
C ILE A 143 -10.40 0.78 -16.83
N SER A 144 -11.46 0.04 -17.20
CA SER A 144 -12.83 0.51 -17.06
C SER A 144 -13.19 0.83 -15.61
N SER A 145 -12.76 0.00 -14.65
CA SER A 145 -13.05 0.18 -13.23
C SER A 145 -12.29 1.37 -12.59
N LEU A 146 -11.15 1.78 -13.18
CA LEU A 146 -10.37 2.93 -12.71
C LEU A 146 -11.05 4.28 -12.97
N GLY A 147 -12.12 4.33 -13.77
CA GLY A 147 -12.91 5.54 -13.96
C GLY A 147 -13.44 6.14 -12.65
N GLY A 148 -13.77 5.29 -11.65
CA GLY A 148 -14.14 5.73 -10.32
C GLY A 148 -13.03 6.45 -9.58
N ALA A 149 -11.80 5.94 -9.69
CA ALA A 149 -10.61 6.57 -9.10
C ALA A 149 -10.30 7.92 -9.76
N VAL A 150 -10.39 8.01 -11.09
CA VAL A 150 -10.23 9.28 -11.83
C VAL A 150 -11.26 10.32 -11.37
N LYS A 151 -12.53 9.90 -11.19
CA LYS A 151 -13.58 10.79 -10.65
C LYS A 151 -13.25 11.27 -9.24
N THR A 152 -12.75 10.37 -8.40
CA THR A 152 -12.31 10.67 -7.03
C THR A 152 -11.18 11.71 -7.01
N LEU A 153 -10.15 11.54 -7.84
CA LEU A 153 -9.06 12.51 -8.01
C LEU A 153 -9.58 13.88 -8.48
N LYS A 154 -10.44 13.90 -9.50
CA LYS A 154 -11.03 15.14 -10.01
C LYS A 154 -11.94 15.85 -9.00
N SER A 155 -12.46 15.15 -7.99
CA SER A 155 -13.21 15.75 -6.90
C SER A 155 -12.32 16.32 -5.77
N GLY A 156 -10.99 16.32 -5.94
CA GLY A 156 -10.03 16.85 -4.98
C GLY A 156 -9.60 15.86 -3.89
N MET A 157 -9.85 14.55 -4.07
CA MET A 157 -9.49 13.52 -3.10
C MET A 157 -8.29 12.72 -3.58
N PRO A 158 -7.18 12.65 -2.81
CA PRO A 158 -6.04 11.80 -3.12
C PRO A 158 -6.43 10.32 -3.21
N VAL A 159 -5.79 9.59 -4.12
CA VAL A 159 -5.99 8.15 -4.30
C VAL A 159 -4.68 7.41 -4.06
N PHE A 160 -4.77 6.32 -3.32
CA PHE A 160 -3.67 5.39 -3.10
C PHE A 160 -3.89 4.08 -3.86
N ILE A 161 -2.84 3.55 -4.50
CA ILE A 161 -2.91 2.29 -5.23
C ILE A 161 -1.60 1.50 -5.11
N PHE A 162 -1.73 0.17 -5.02
CA PHE A 162 -0.63 -0.77 -5.20
C PHE A 162 -0.60 -1.23 -6.66
N PRO A 163 0.43 -0.85 -7.44
CA PRO A 163 0.44 -1.09 -8.89
C PRO A 163 0.66 -2.55 -9.28
N GLU A 164 1.19 -3.37 -8.38
CA GLU A 164 1.44 -4.80 -8.61
C GLU A 164 0.14 -5.61 -8.74
N GLY A 165 -0.99 -5.09 -8.25
CA GLY A 165 -2.29 -5.77 -8.29
C GLY A 165 -2.42 -6.97 -7.35
N GLY A 166 -1.36 -7.38 -6.70
CA GLY A 166 -1.27 -8.45 -5.72
C GLY A 166 -0.10 -8.25 -4.79
N ARG A 167 0.06 -9.15 -3.82
CA ARG A 167 1.24 -9.23 -2.95
C ARG A 167 2.19 -10.27 -3.48
N THR A 168 3.50 -10.04 -3.33
CA THR A 168 4.55 -10.95 -3.77
C THR A 168 5.16 -11.73 -2.60
N GLU A 169 5.57 -12.97 -2.86
CA GLU A 169 6.31 -13.80 -1.91
C GLU A 169 7.82 -13.57 -1.97
N SER A 170 8.31 -13.00 -3.06
CA SER A 170 9.74 -12.83 -3.31
C SER A 170 10.41 -11.82 -2.37
N GLY A 171 9.62 -10.91 -1.77
CA GLY A 171 10.14 -9.77 -1.02
C GLY A 171 10.70 -8.66 -1.91
N HIS A 172 10.60 -8.79 -3.23
CA HIS A 172 10.98 -7.79 -4.21
C HIS A 172 9.74 -7.14 -4.83
N PRO A 173 9.76 -5.83 -5.13
CA PRO A 173 8.74 -5.23 -5.98
C PRO A 173 8.67 -5.95 -7.33
N GLU A 174 7.46 -6.26 -7.79
CA GLU A 174 7.22 -6.95 -9.07
C GLU A 174 6.84 -5.96 -10.18
N ASP A 175 6.39 -6.50 -11.32
CA ASP A 175 5.96 -5.70 -12.45
C ASP A 175 4.71 -4.89 -12.11
N PHE A 176 4.66 -3.67 -12.63
CA PHE A 176 3.58 -2.72 -12.35
C PHE A 176 2.54 -2.72 -13.46
N LEU A 177 1.29 -2.74 -13.05
CA LEU A 177 0.16 -2.45 -13.92
C LEU A 177 0.07 -0.93 -14.16
N ASN A 178 -0.46 -0.56 -15.31
CA ASN A 178 -0.58 0.83 -15.77
C ASN A 178 -1.59 1.69 -14.98
N GLY A 179 -2.21 1.14 -13.95
CA GLY A 179 -3.25 1.81 -13.18
C GLY A 179 -2.87 3.20 -12.65
N PRO A 180 -1.75 3.36 -11.94
CA PRO A 180 -1.32 4.66 -11.41
C PRO A 180 -1.13 5.71 -12.51
N ALA A 181 -0.39 5.37 -13.55
CA ALA A 181 -0.09 6.27 -14.66
C ALA A 181 -1.37 6.68 -15.42
N PHE A 182 -2.23 5.70 -15.73
CA PHE A 182 -3.52 5.96 -16.37
C PHE A 182 -4.39 6.94 -15.57
N MET A 183 -4.55 6.70 -14.26
CA MET A 183 -5.35 7.57 -13.39
C MET A 183 -4.77 8.98 -13.31
N ALA A 184 -3.46 9.09 -13.14
CA ALA A 184 -2.77 10.36 -13.00
C ALA A 184 -2.88 11.22 -14.27
N ILE A 185 -2.60 10.64 -15.44
CA ILE A 185 -2.74 11.32 -16.74
C ILE A 185 -4.20 11.76 -16.98
N ARG A 186 -5.17 10.87 -16.74
CA ARG A 186 -6.59 11.16 -16.95
C ARG A 186 -7.16 12.19 -15.99
N ALA A 187 -6.60 12.30 -14.80
CA ALA A 187 -7.00 13.29 -13.80
C ALA A 187 -6.20 14.59 -13.90
N GLY A 188 -5.04 14.60 -14.58
CA GLY A 188 -4.13 15.74 -14.64
C GLY A 188 -3.45 16.02 -13.30
N VAL A 189 -3.06 14.97 -12.57
CA VAL A 189 -2.45 15.07 -11.24
C VAL A 189 -1.12 14.32 -11.21
N PRO A 190 -0.16 14.66 -10.33
CA PRO A 190 1.10 13.94 -10.22
C PRO A 190 0.93 12.53 -9.64
N VAL A 191 1.95 11.68 -9.85
CA VAL A 191 2.15 10.43 -9.12
C VAL A 191 3.20 10.67 -8.03
N VAL A 192 2.89 10.33 -6.79
CA VAL A 192 3.83 10.34 -5.66
C VAL A 192 4.30 8.90 -5.43
N PRO A 193 5.53 8.54 -5.84
CA PRO A 193 6.07 7.21 -5.62
C PRO A 193 6.45 7.04 -4.15
N MET A 194 6.15 5.87 -3.60
CA MET A 194 6.48 5.51 -2.22
C MET A 194 7.05 4.10 -2.16
N ALA A 195 7.85 3.80 -1.15
CA ALA A 195 8.28 2.45 -0.88
C ALA A 195 7.98 2.07 0.58
N LEU A 196 7.46 0.86 0.76
CA LEU A 196 7.25 0.22 2.04
C LEU A 196 8.34 -0.84 2.23
N ILE A 197 9.22 -0.63 3.19
CA ILE A 197 10.38 -1.47 3.46
C ILE A 197 10.23 -2.08 4.85
N GLY A 198 10.46 -3.39 4.98
CA GLY A 198 10.34 -4.10 6.25
C GLY A 198 8.96 -4.68 6.53
N THR A 199 7.94 -4.36 5.75
CA THR A 199 6.59 -4.91 5.92
C THR A 199 6.51 -6.38 5.54
N HIS A 200 7.27 -6.80 4.52
CA HIS A 200 7.42 -8.21 4.14
C HIS A 200 8.00 -9.05 5.29
N GLU A 201 9.01 -8.53 5.97
CA GLU A 201 9.62 -9.17 7.14
C GLU A 201 8.71 -9.12 8.35
N LEU A 202 7.95 -8.02 8.53
CA LEU A 202 7.05 -7.82 9.67
C LEU A 202 5.91 -8.83 9.70
N LEU A 203 5.23 -9.03 8.57
CA LEU A 203 4.10 -9.94 8.43
C LEU A 203 4.13 -10.60 7.06
N PRO A 204 4.81 -11.74 6.92
CA PRO A 204 4.87 -12.48 5.66
C PRO A 204 3.48 -12.90 5.19
N ILE A 205 3.31 -12.97 3.87
CA ILE A 205 2.11 -13.61 3.30
C ILE A 205 2.06 -15.09 3.69
N HIS A 206 0.85 -15.62 3.79
CA HIS A 206 0.56 -16.99 4.29
C HIS A 206 0.94 -17.28 5.73
N THR A 207 1.28 -16.24 6.52
CA THR A 207 1.47 -16.39 7.97
C THR A 207 0.57 -15.44 8.75
N SER A 208 0.32 -15.76 10.02
CA SER A 208 -0.30 -14.87 11.00
C SER A 208 0.70 -14.44 12.09
N GLU A 209 1.99 -14.66 11.84
CA GLU A 209 3.05 -14.39 12.81
C GLU A 209 3.69 -13.03 12.52
N PHE A 210 3.65 -12.14 13.51
CA PHE A 210 4.35 -10.85 13.45
C PHE A 210 5.80 -11.01 13.88
N TYR A 211 6.71 -10.44 13.11
CA TYR A 211 8.13 -10.34 13.41
C TYR A 211 8.49 -8.87 13.66
N PRO A 212 8.68 -8.46 14.91
CA PRO A 212 8.98 -7.06 15.22
C PRO A 212 10.29 -6.61 14.58
N VAL A 213 10.16 -5.86 13.50
CA VAL A 213 11.26 -5.27 12.74
C VAL A 213 10.99 -3.79 12.49
N PRO A 214 12.03 -2.99 12.20
CA PRO A 214 11.84 -1.63 11.72
C PRO A 214 11.10 -1.63 10.38
N VAL A 215 10.18 -0.68 10.22
CA VAL A 215 9.49 -0.42 8.95
C VAL A 215 9.82 0.99 8.50
N THR A 216 10.17 1.15 7.24
CA THR A 216 10.43 2.45 6.64
C THR A 216 9.41 2.73 5.54
N VAL A 217 8.78 3.90 5.62
CA VAL A 217 7.97 4.46 4.55
C VAL A 217 8.80 5.54 3.87
N ALA A 218 9.38 5.24 2.72
CA ALA A 218 10.15 6.18 1.93
C ALA A 218 9.23 6.84 0.88
N VAL A 219 9.27 8.17 0.79
CA VAL A 219 8.44 8.95 -0.14
C VAL A 219 9.35 9.61 -1.16
N GLY A 220 9.04 9.44 -2.44
CA GLY A 220 9.78 10.05 -3.53
C GLY A 220 9.22 11.40 -3.94
N GLU A 221 9.96 12.07 -4.78
CA GLU A 221 9.52 13.31 -5.40
C GLU A 221 8.33 13.06 -6.32
N PRO A 222 7.30 13.92 -6.30
CA PRO A 222 6.17 13.80 -7.21
C PRO A 222 6.60 13.82 -8.66
N ILE A 223 6.08 12.88 -9.44
CA ILE A 223 6.29 12.79 -10.89
C ILE A 223 5.12 13.51 -11.55
N GLU A 224 5.38 14.67 -12.13
CA GLU A 224 4.36 15.46 -12.82
C GLU A 224 3.89 14.77 -14.10
N THR A 225 2.60 14.92 -14.39
CA THR A 225 1.98 14.32 -15.59
C THR A 225 1.69 15.33 -16.70
N THR A 226 2.08 16.59 -16.49
CA THR A 226 1.94 17.64 -17.51
C THR A 226 2.72 17.24 -18.76
N GLY A 227 2.04 17.25 -19.91
CA GLY A 227 2.64 16.86 -21.19
C GLY A 227 2.51 15.37 -21.54
N TYR A 228 2.13 14.51 -20.58
CA TYR A 228 1.87 13.11 -20.90
C TYR A 228 0.50 12.93 -21.54
N SER A 229 0.47 12.15 -22.61
CA SER A 229 -0.76 11.64 -23.23
C SER A 229 -1.05 10.21 -22.76
N ILE A 230 -2.28 9.74 -22.97
CA ILE A 230 -2.67 8.36 -22.65
C ILE A 230 -1.82 7.31 -23.40
N ARG A 231 -1.25 7.68 -24.55
CA ARG A 231 -0.35 6.78 -25.32
C ARG A 231 0.99 6.56 -24.64
N GLN A 232 1.35 7.41 -23.68
CA GLN A 232 2.60 7.35 -22.93
C GLN A 232 2.38 6.77 -21.50
N THR A 233 1.29 6.04 -21.32
CA THR A 233 0.98 5.41 -20.02
C THR A 233 2.08 4.44 -19.60
N ASP A 234 2.61 3.64 -20.54
CA ASP A 234 3.68 2.67 -20.27
C ASP A 234 4.98 3.38 -19.84
N GLU A 235 5.35 4.44 -20.54
CA GLU A 235 6.52 5.27 -20.20
C GLU A 235 6.43 5.83 -18.77
N LEU A 236 5.27 6.37 -18.40
CA LEU A 236 5.07 6.88 -17.04
C LEU A 236 5.05 5.76 -16.01
N THR A 237 4.50 4.58 -16.35
CA THR A 237 4.51 3.40 -15.47
C THR A 237 5.94 2.96 -15.19
N ASP A 238 6.80 2.91 -16.19
CA ASP A 238 8.22 2.55 -16.03
C ASP A 238 8.95 3.56 -15.14
N ARG A 239 8.73 4.87 -15.32
CA ARG A 239 9.27 5.90 -14.43
C ARG A 239 8.82 5.75 -12.98
N VAL A 240 7.54 5.44 -12.76
CA VAL A 240 7.00 5.21 -11.42
C VAL A 240 7.62 3.96 -10.81
N ARG A 241 7.74 2.87 -11.58
CA ARG A 241 8.39 1.62 -11.16
C ARG A 241 9.84 1.84 -10.77
N GLU A 242 10.60 2.53 -11.62
CA GLU A 242 12.00 2.86 -11.34
C GLU A 242 12.15 3.69 -10.06
N ALA A 243 11.31 4.70 -9.87
CA ALA A 243 11.33 5.54 -8.68
C ALA A 243 11.02 4.74 -7.40
N ILE A 244 10.00 3.87 -7.42
CA ILE A 244 9.64 3.02 -6.28
C ILE A 244 10.74 1.98 -6.01
N SER A 245 11.26 1.32 -7.04
CA SER A 245 12.33 0.33 -6.93
C SER A 245 13.59 0.95 -6.34
N ARG A 246 13.99 2.13 -6.81
CA ARG A 246 15.14 2.87 -6.27
C ARG A 246 14.94 3.17 -4.79
N LEU A 247 13.79 3.74 -4.38
CA LEU A 247 13.48 4.00 -2.97
C LEU A 247 13.51 2.73 -2.13
N TYR A 248 13.00 1.62 -2.66
CA TYR A 248 12.96 0.34 -1.97
C TYR A 248 14.37 -0.20 -1.73
N TYR A 249 15.19 -0.32 -2.78
CA TYR A 249 16.52 -0.93 -2.67
C TYR A 249 17.55 -0.03 -1.97
N GLU A 250 17.37 1.29 -2.01
CA GLU A 250 18.22 2.22 -1.26
C GLU A 250 18.09 2.02 0.26
N HIS A 251 16.92 1.58 0.73
CA HIS A 251 16.63 1.44 2.16
C HIS A 251 16.37 -0.01 2.61
N SER A 252 16.39 -0.97 1.70
CA SER A 252 16.29 -2.40 1.97
C SER A 252 17.67 -3.03 2.16
N TYR A 253 17.71 -4.18 2.85
CA TYR A 253 18.91 -5.04 2.85
C TYR A 253 18.99 -5.90 1.58
N LEU A 254 17.91 -6.02 0.84
CA LEU A 254 17.87 -6.75 -0.44
C LEU A 254 18.53 -5.91 -1.53
N LYS A 255 19.19 -6.61 -2.46
CA LYS A 255 19.72 -5.99 -3.67
C LYS A 255 18.74 -6.19 -4.81
N PRO A 256 18.71 -5.29 -5.81
CA PRO A 256 17.94 -5.54 -7.02
C PRO A 256 18.28 -6.93 -7.58
N PRO A 257 17.30 -7.70 -8.06
CA PRO A 257 17.59 -8.92 -8.79
C PRO A 257 18.52 -8.57 -9.97
N ALA A 258 19.50 -9.45 -10.25
CA ALA A 258 20.31 -9.29 -11.44
C ALA A 258 19.36 -9.17 -12.63
N SER A 259 19.46 -8.07 -13.39
CA SER A 259 18.71 -7.93 -14.64
C SER A 259 18.95 -9.21 -15.45
N GLU A 260 17.89 -9.90 -15.86
CA GLU A 260 18.05 -10.96 -16.85
C GLU A 260 18.85 -10.35 -18.03
N PRO A 261 19.95 -10.98 -18.45
CA PRO A 261 20.66 -10.49 -19.62
C PRO A 261 19.65 -10.46 -20.77
N GLU A 262 19.58 -9.30 -21.37
CA GLU A 262 18.80 -8.94 -22.53
C GLU A 262 18.53 -10.15 -23.45
N LYS A 263 17.25 -10.54 -23.60
CA LYS A 263 16.82 -11.46 -24.65
C LYS A 263 16.93 -10.76 -26.02
N LEU A 264 18.11 -10.24 -26.32
CA LEU A 264 18.49 -9.66 -27.61
C LEU A 264 19.63 -10.43 -28.24
N GLU A 265 19.44 -11.77 -28.40
CA GLU A 265 20.26 -12.54 -29.34
C GLU A 265 19.54 -13.83 -29.64
N LYS A 266 18.49 -13.78 -30.44
CA LYS A 266 18.01 -14.90 -31.31
C LYS A 266 16.98 -14.32 -32.29
N ILE A 267 17.44 -13.52 -33.21
CA ILE A 267 16.89 -13.41 -34.57
C ILE A 267 18.14 -13.34 -35.47
N GLU A 268 18.72 -14.47 -35.75
CA GLU A 268 19.43 -14.78 -37.01
C GLU A 268 18.73 -15.93 -37.66
#